data_7f7bb49358924c2548fe0708bd0b344c
#
_entry.id   7f7bb49358924c2548fe0708bd0b344c
#
_cell.length_a   1.000
_cell.length_b   1.000
_cell.length_c   1.000
_cell.angle_alpha   90.00
_cell.angle_beta   90.00
_cell.angle_gamma   90.00
#
_symmetry.space_group_name_H-M   'P 1'
#
loop_
_entity.id
_entity.type
_entity.pdbx_description
1 polymer ?
#
loop_
_entity_poly.entity_id
_entity_poly.type
_entity_poly.pdbx_seq_one_letter_code
_entity_poly.pdbx_strand_id
1 'polypeptide(L)'
;DDQSDRLVVQIDDALWQATRRRVNLKNTGWLQQLTVLDSEACRKWDFKGLFIRMEQSQELSGSIRDTVFEAQVSEMMLLITQATGSGQTAAPSSTSVLVARAVAYLQAHYQDPTLTTAQLAQELYASREHLSRAFKECTMESIHNYLTYLRMQHCRKALEEGVSVLNACTESGFPDYS
;
A
#
# COMPACT_ATOMS: atom_id res chain seq x y z
N ASP A 1 -0.89 14.55 24.18
CA ASP A 1 -1.43 14.37 22.82
C ASP A 1 -0.34 13.70 21.99
N ASP A 2 -0.43 12.38 21.92
CA ASP A 2 0.47 11.57 21.08
C ASP A 2 -0.08 11.63 19.65
N GLN A 3 0.23 12.72 18.96
CA GLN A 3 0.00 12.87 17.54
C GLN A 3 1.04 11.99 16.84
N SER A 4 0.73 10.70 16.69
CA SER A 4 1.61 9.80 15.96
C SER A 4 1.58 10.19 14.49
N ASP A 5 2.67 10.80 14.03
CA ASP A 5 2.89 11.08 12.61
C ASP A 5 2.88 9.75 11.86
N ARG A 6 1.91 9.58 10.97
CA ARG A 6 1.80 8.39 10.13
C ARG A 6 2.18 8.76 8.71
N LEU A 7 3.07 7.98 8.13
CA LEU A 7 3.48 8.11 6.75
C LEU A 7 3.08 6.84 6.01
N VAL A 8 2.55 6.99 4.82
CA VAL A 8 2.12 5.88 3.96
C VAL A 8 2.87 5.98 2.64
N VAL A 9 3.56 4.91 2.28
CA VAL A 9 4.20 4.78 0.97
C VAL A 9 3.42 3.74 0.18
N GLN A 10 2.85 4.15 -0.93
CA GLN A 10 2.23 3.26 -1.91
C GLN A 10 3.21 3.01 -3.03
N ILE A 11 3.49 1.73 -3.28
CA ILE A 11 4.44 1.30 -4.30
C ILE A 11 3.66 0.47 -5.31
N ASP A 12 3.72 0.83 -6.59
CA ASP A 12 3.12 0.01 -7.63
C ASP A 12 3.89 -1.30 -7.84
N ASP A 13 3.20 -2.31 -8.41
CA ASP A 13 3.77 -3.63 -8.57
C ASP A 13 5.00 -3.62 -9.51
N ALA A 14 5.03 -2.77 -10.52
CA ALA A 14 6.14 -2.68 -11.45
C ALA A 14 7.43 -2.19 -10.76
N LEU A 15 7.33 -1.11 -9.98
CA LEU A 15 8.43 -0.60 -9.16
C LEU A 15 8.86 -1.62 -8.10
N TRP A 16 7.90 -2.27 -7.45
CA TRP A 16 8.16 -3.33 -6.47
C TRP A 16 8.97 -4.47 -7.09
N GLN A 17 8.54 -5.04 -8.23
CA GLN A 17 9.23 -6.15 -8.88
C GLN A 17 10.60 -5.74 -9.43
N ALA A 18 10.74 -4.52 -9.96
CA ALA A 18 12.01 -3.99 -10.42
C ALA A 18 13.00 -3.86 -9.26
N THR A 19 12.55 -3.27 -8.15
CA THR A 19 13.38 -3.08 -6.94
C THR A 19 13.77 -4.43 -6.33
N ARG A 20 12.82 -5.36 -6.18
CA ARG A 20 13.07 -6.70 -5.66
C ARG A 20 14.17 -7.44 -6.46
N ARG A 21 14.12 -7.35 -7.78
CA ARG A 21 15.14 -7.96 -8.66
C ARG A 21 16.48 -7.27 -8.49
N ARG A 22 16.51 -5.94 -8.46
CA ARG A 22 17.74 -5.13 -8.33
C ARG A 22 18.49 -5.44 -7.04
N VAL A 23 17.79 -5.53 -5.91
CA VAL A 23 18.42 -5.80 -4.61
C VAL A 23 18.52 -7.29 -4.27
N ASN A 24 18.12 -8.17 -5.20
CA ASN A 24 18.11 -9.63 -5.02
C ASN A 24 17.44 -10.08 -3.71
N LEU A 25 16.27 -9.48 -3.42
CA LEU A 25 15.55 -9.70 -2.17
C LEU A 25 14.90 -11.09 -2.15
N LYS A 26 15.48 -12.02 -1.39
CA LYS A 26 15.02 -13.42 -1.31
C LYS A 26 13.97 -13.64 -0.22
N ASN A 27 14.15 -13.00 0.94
CA ASN A 27 13.21 -13.12 2.05
C ASN A 27 12.18 -11.99 2.00
N THR A 28 10.99 -12.32 1.52
CA THR A 28 9.84 -11.39 1.40
C THR A 28 8.63 -11.86 2.19
N GLY A 29 8.83 -12.74 3.18
CA GLY A 29 7.73 -13.27 3.99
C GLY A 29 6.93 -12.19 4.72
N TRP A 30 7.56 -11.07 5.06
CA TRP A 30 6.90 -9.92 5.68
C TRP A 30 5.85 -9.24 4.76
N LEU A 31 5.87 -9.50 3.45
CA LEU A 31 4.85 -9.02 2.51
C LEU A 31 3.57 -9.86 2.49
N GLN A 32 3.64 -11.09 2.94
CA GLN A 32 2.52 -12.02 2.91
C GLN A 32 1.61 -11.89 4.13
N GLN A 33 2.05 -11.12 5.11
CA GLN A 33 1.34 -10.88 6.35
C GLN A 33 1.59 -9.46 6.85
N LEU A 34 0.65 -8.93 7.64
CA LEU A 34 0.85 -7.67 8.31
C LEU A 34 2.07 -7.75 9.23
N THR A 35 3.06 -6.93 8.95
CA THR A 35 4.28 -6.81 9.76
C THR A 35 4.35 -5.44 10.40
N VAL A 36 4.52 -5.41 11.71
CA VAL A 36 4.69 -4.17 12.47
C VAL A 36 6.09 -4.18 13.06
N LEU A 37 6.88 -3.17 12.73
CA LEU A 37 8.19 -2.98 13.34
C LEU A 37 8.02 -2.35 14.72
N ASP A 38 8.84 -2.77 15.68
CA ASP A 38 8.84 -2.14 17.00
C ASP A 38 9.52 -0.75 16.99
N SER A 39 9.33 0.00 18.05
CA SER A 39 9.87 1.37 18.16
C SER A 39 11.41 1.40 18.21
N GLU A 40 12.05 0.32 18.64
CA GLU A 40 13.51 0.20 18.65
C GLU A 40 14.04 0.03 17.23
N ALA A 41 13.44 -0.85 16.42
CA ALA A 41 13.77 -0.99 15.00
C ALA A 41 13.57 0.32 14.24
N CYS A 42 12.44 1.01 14.48
CA CYS A 42 12.15 2.28 13.82
C CYS A 42 13.21 3.35 14.13
N ARG A 43 13.68 3.42 15.37
CA ARG A 43 14.77 4.34 15.74
C ARG A 43 16.14 3.89 15.23
N LYS A 44 16.47 2.62 15.39
CA LYS A 44 17.78 2.05 14.99
C LYS A 44 18.06 2.25 13.51
N TRP A 45 17.04 2.05 12.67
CA TRP A 45 17.15 2.14 11.23
C TRP A 45 16.69 3.48 10.65
N ASP A 46 16.43 4.45 11.53
CA ASP A 46 16.00 5.82 11.18
C ASP A 46 14.90 5.89 10.10
N PHE A 47 13.85 5.08 10.26
CA PHE A 47 12.73 5.11 9.32
C PHE A 47 12.09 6.50 9.22
N LYS A 48 12.04 7.27 10.32
CA LYS A 48 11.53 8.64 10.30
C LYS A 48 12.37 9.53 9.37
N GLY A 49 13.70 9.48 9.49
CA GLY A 49 14.59 10.23 8.61
C GLY A 49 14.49 9.78 7.15
N LEU A 50 14.32 8.48 6.90
CA LEU A 50 14.08 7.98 5.54
C LEU A 50 12.81 8.57 4.94
N PHE A 51 11.69 8.58 5.65
CA PHE A 51 10.44 9.16 5.17
C PHE A 51 10.55 10.66 4.93
N ILE A 52 11.23 11.41 5.80
CA ILE A 52 11.49 12.85 5.58
C ILE A 52 12.29 13.05 4.29
N ARG A 53 13.32 12.24 4.03
CA ARG A 53 14.09 12.31 2.79
C ARG A 53 13.23 11.95 1.57
N MET A 54 12.33 10.98 1.67
CA MET A 54 11.38 10.63 0.60
C MET A 54 10.44 11.80 0.28
N GLU A 55 9.96 12.49 1.30
CA GLU A 55 9.14 13.70 1.13
C GLU A 55 9.93 14.82 0.44
N GLN A 56 11.12 15.13 0.92
CA GLN A 56 11.99 16.14 0.33
C GLN A 56 12.36 15.82 -1.13
N SER A 57 12.52 14.54 -1.48
CA SER A 57 12.84 14.14 -2.84
C SER A 57 11.72 14.46 -3.86
N GLN A 58 10.48 14.73 -3.40
CA GLN A 58 9.39 15.17 -4.28
C GLN A 58 9.66 16.56 -4.89
N GLU A 59 10.50 17.36 -4.27
CA GLU A 59 10.92 18.68 -4.79
C GLU A 59 11.90 18.57 -5.97
N LEU A 60 12.53 17.40 -6.14
CA LEU A 60 13.42 17.14 -7.28
C LEU A 60 12.62 17.01 -8.57
N SER A 61 13.27 17.26 -9.71
CA SER A 61 12.61 17.23 -11.02
C SER A 61 12.97 15.99 -11.84
N GLY A 62 11.99 15.52 -12.63
CA GLY A 62 12.17 14.53 -13.69
C GLY A 62 12.83 13.24 -13.22
N SER A 63 13.76 12.73 -14.02
CA SER A 63 14.43 11.45 -13.79
C SER A 63 15.29 11.39 -12.52
N ILE A 64 15.75 12.55 -12.02
CA ILE A 64 16.51 12.63 -10.77
C ILE A 64 15.59 12.23 -9.60
N ARG A 65 14.40 12.83 -9.52
CA ARG A 65 13.40 12.49 -8.50
C ARG A 65 13.08 11.00 -8.53
N ASP A 66 12.78 10.48 -9.71
CA ASP A 66 12.36 9.08 -9.88
C ASP A 66 13.50 8.13 -9.46
N THR A 67 14.75 8.42 -9.86
CA THR A 67 15.92 7.61 -9.47
C THR A 67 16.17 7.66 -7.96
N VAL A 68 16.08 8.84 -7.34
CA VAL A 68 16.27 9.00 -5.89
C VAL A 68 15.18 8.26 -5.14
N PHE A 69 13.92 8.39 -5.57
CA PHE A 69 12.79 7.70 -4.94
C PHE A 69 12.93 6.18 -5.03
N GLU A 70 13.32 5.64 -6.19
CA GLU A 70 13.60 4.20 -6.35
C GLU A 70 14.72 3.70 -5.41
N ALA A 71 15.77 4.50 -5.22
CA ALA A 71 16.84 4.17 -4.29
C ALA A 71 16.35 4.15 -2.84
N GLN A 72 15.53 5.12 -2.43
CA GLN A 72 14.93 5.20 -1.11
C GLN A 72 13.95 4.05 -0.85
N VAL A 73 13.14 3.66 -1.85
CA VAL A 73 12.29 2.47 -1.76
C VAL A 73 13.14 1.21 -1.58
N SER A 74 14.27 1.09 -2.30
CA SER A 74 15.20 -0.03 -2.15
C SER A 74 15.80 -0.08 -0.74
N GLU A 75 16.24 1.07 -0.20
CA GLU A 75 16.72 1.22 1.17
C GLU A 75 15.66 0.75 2.17
N MET A 76 14.44 1.26 2.06
CA MET A 76 13.31 0.90 2.92
C MET A 76 13.05 -0.62 2.93
N MET A 77 13.01 -1.25 1.75
CA MET A 77 12.76 -2.69 1.63
C MET A 77 13.86 -3.53 2.30
N LEU A 78 15.11 -3.13 2.15
CA LEU A 78 16.25 -3.80 2.77
C LEU A 78 16.23 -3.65 4.30
N LEU A 79 15.93 -2.45 4.80
CA LEU A 79 15.84 -2.18 6.24
C LEU A 79 14.68 -2.94 6.89
N ILE A 80 13.50 -3.00 6.26
CA ILE A 80 12.38 -3.82 6.75
C ILE A 80 12.78 -5.30 6.79
N THR A 81 13.42 -5.80 5.73
CA THR A 81 13.87 -7.20 5.69
C THR A 81 14.88 -7.51 6.78
N GLN A 82 15.81 -6.58 7.04
CA GLN A 82 16.80 -6.73 8.11
C GLN A 82 16.13 -6.71 9.50
N ALA A 83 15.21 -5.77 9.72
CA ALA A 83 14.51 -5.65 11.00
C ALA A 83 13.66 -6.90 11.28
N THR A 84 12.90 -7.37 10.30
CA THR A 84 12.08 -8.59 10.44
C THR A 84 12.91 -9.85 10.63
N GLY A 85 14.04 -9.97 9.92
CA GLY A 85 14.98 -11.08 10.08
C GLY A 85 15.67 -11.10 11.45
N SER A 86 15.76 -9.96 12.12
CA SER A 86 16.32 -9.83 13.47
C SER A 86 15.27 -9.94 14.60
N GLY A 87 14.01 -10.25 14.26
CA GLY A 87 12.92 -10.38 15.24
C GLY A 87 12.42 -9.05 15.82
N GLN A 88 12.80 -7.92 15.24
CA GLN A 88 12.41 -6.57 15.67
C GLN A 88 10.99 -6.20 15.20
N THR A 89 10.01 -6.99 15.62
CA THR A 89 8.60 -6.83 15.25
C THR A 89 7.72 -6.76 16.48
N ALA A 90 6.69 -5.93 16.41
CA ALA A 90 5.66 -5.82 17.43
C ALA A 90 4.41 -6.63 17.03
N ALA A 91 3.63 -7.05 18.01
CA ALA A 91 2.32 -7.64 17.74
C ALA A 91 1.40 -6.58 17.09
N PRO A 92 0.74 -6.90 15.96
CA PRO A 92 -0.17 -5.97 15.33
C PRO A 92 -1.40 -5.73 16.22
N SER A 93 -1.90 -4.49 16.23
CA SER A 93 -3.17 -4.18 16.90
C SER A 93 -4.35 -4.83 16.17
N SER A 94 -5.46 -5.03 16.88
CA SER A 94 -6.69 -5.52 16.25
C SER A 94 -7.15 -4.62 15.09
N THR A 95 -6.99 -3.30 15.24
CA THR A 95 -7.29 -2.30 14.20
C THR A 95 -6.38 -2.51 12.98
N SER A 96 -5.08 -2.69 13.19
CA SER A 96 -4.13 -2.92 12.08
C SER A 96 -4.43 -4.23 11.35
N VAL A 97 -4.81 -5.28 12.08
CA VAL A 97 -5.23 -6.57 11.48
C VAL A 97 -6.50 -6.39 10.64
N LEU A 98 -7.49 -5.65 11.15
CA LEU A 98 -8.74 -5.39 10.42
C LEU A 98 -8.44 -4.64 9.11
N VAL A 99 -7.62 -3.60 9.16
CA VAL A 99 -7.25 -2.82 7.97
C VAL A 99 -6.45 -3.65 6.97
N ALA A 100 -5.51 -4.47 7.42
CA ALA A 100 -4.76 -5.37 6.53
C ALA A 100 -5.69 -6.35 5.80
N ARG A 101 -6.68 -6.92 6.51
CA ARG A 101 -7.71 -7.78 5.90
C ARG A 101 -8.55 -7.02 4.89
N ALA A 102 -8.91 -5.76 5.18
CA ALA A 102 -9.65 -4.92 4.25
C ALA A 102 -8.85 -4.64 2.98
N VAL A 103 -7.57 -4.28 3.11
CA VAL A 103 -6.66 -4.08 1.96
C VAL A 103 -6.56 -5.34 1.11
N ALA A 104 -6.32 -6.50 1.73
CA ALA A 104 -6.22 -7.77 1.01
C ALA A 104 -7.52 -8.13 0.28
N TYR A 105 -8.69 -7.91 0.91
CA TYR A 105 -9.98 -8.14 0.30
C TYR A 105 -10.21 -7.21 -0.91
N LEU A 106 -9.93 -5.91 -0.75
CA LEU A 106 -10.04 -4.94 -1.85
C LEU A 106 -9.14 -5.29 -3.02
N GLN A 107 -7.90 -5.71 -2.77
CA GLN A 107 -6.96 -6.14 -3.81
C GLN A 107 -7.43 -7.41 -4.54
N ALA A 108 -8.13 -8.30 -3.87
CA ALA A 108 -8.65 -9.52 -4.48
C ALA A 108 -9.97 -9.31 -5.26
N HIS A 109 -10.75 -8.26 -4.92
CA HIS A 109 -12.12 -8.08 -5.41
C HIS A 109 -12.39 -6.73 -6.07
N TYR A 110 -11.37 -5.89 -6.36
CA TYR A 110 -11.58 -4.54 -6.92
C TYR A 110 -12.31 -4.54 -8.27
N GLN A 111 -12.24 -5.65 -9.02
CA GLN A 111 -12.90 -5.80 -10.32
C GLN A 111 -14.43 -6.02 -10.21
N ASP A 112 -14.94 -6.35 -9.02
CA ASP A 112 -16.38 -6.46 -8.81
C ASP A 112 -17.02 -5.06 -8.78
N PRO A 113 -17.85 -4.70 -9.81
CA PRO A 113 -18.47 -3.37 -9.88
C PRO A 113 -19.48 -3.12 -8.75
N THR A 114 -19.97 -4.18 -8.11
CA THR A 114 -20.96 -4.10 -7.03
C THR A 114 -20.32 -3.91 -5.65
N LEU A 115 -18.98 -4.04 -5.54
CA LEU A 115 -18.28 -3.97 -4.27
C LEU A 115 -18.47 -2.61 -3.59
N THR A 116 -19.06 -2.64 -2.41
CA THR A 116 -19.32 -1.48 -1.56
C THR A 116 -18.61 -1.58 -0.21
N THR A 117 -18.44 -0.43 0.45
CA THR A 117 -17.91 -0.41 1.84
C THR A 117 -18.79 -1.20 2.80
N ALA A 118 -20.11 -1.25 2.56
CA ALA A 118 -21.02 -2.02 3.40
C ALA A 118 -20.80 -3.53 3.26
N GLN A 119 -20.64 -4.03 2.05
CA GLN A 119 -20.31 -5.44 1.78
C GLN A 119 -18.94 -5.79 2.40
N LEU A 120 -17.93 -4.95 2.18
CA LEU A 120 -16.61 -5.15 2.78
C LEU A 120 -16.69 -5.24 4.32
N ALA A 121 -17.46 -4.36 4.96
CA ALA A 121 -17.64 -4.38 6.41
C ALA A 121 -18.34 -5.67 6.89
N GLN A 122 -19.34 -6.14 6.15
CA GLN A 122 -20.05 -7.40 6.42
C GLN A 122 -19.07 -8.60 6.31
N GLU A 123 -18.28 -8.69 5.27
CA GLU A 123 -17.30 -9.75 5.05
C GLU A 123 -16.22 -9.79 6.14
N LEU A 124 -15.88 -8.63 6.70
CA LEU A 124 -14.89 -8.52 7.75
C LEU A 124 -15.46 -8.58 9.17
N TYR A 125 -16.79 -8.78 9.30
CA TYR A 125 -17.49 -8.81 10.59
C TYR A 125 -17.26 -7.54 11.42
N ALA A 126 -17.27 -6.37 10.76
CA ALA A 126 -17.05 -5.07 11.38
C ALA A 126 -18.22 -4.12 11.10
N SER A 127 -18.44 -3.11 11.96
CA SER A 127 -19.34 -2.04 11.59
C SER A 127 -18.72 -1.16 10.50
N ARG A 128 -19.55 -0.63 9.60
CA ARG A 128 -19.11 0.24 8.50
C ARG A 128 -18.34 1.47 9.01
N GLU A 129 -18.84 2.07 10.09
CA GLU A 129 -18.26 3.27 10.71
C GLU A 129 -16.89 2.96 11.31
N HIS A 130 -16.77 1.84 12.04
CA HIS A 130 -15.50 1.42 12.62
C HIS A 130 -14.47 1.09 11.54
N LEU A 131 -14.86 0.32 10.53
CA LEU A 131 -13.96 -0.03 9.42
C LEU A 131 -13.50 1.22 8.65
N SER A 132 -14.43 2.14 8.32
CA SER A 132 -14.08 3.36 7.56
C SER A 132 -13.13 4.26 8.34
N ARG A 133 -13.37 4.43 9.66
CA ARG A 133 -12.48 5.21 10.52
C ARG A 133 -11.11 4.55 10.64
N ALA A 134 -11.07 3.25 10.99
CA ALA A 134 -9.83 2.50 11.13
C ALA A 134 -9.00 2.51 9.84
N PHE A 135 -9.65 2.31 8.69
CA PHE A 135 -9.01 2.34 7.39
C PHE A 135 -8.38 3.71 7.11
N LYS A 136 -9.15 4.79 7.29
CA LYS A 136 -8.66 6.16 7.09
C LYS A 136 -7.52 6.53 8.06
N GLU A 137 -7.61 6.10 9.32
CA GLU A 137 -6.56 6.32 10.31
C GLU A 137 -5.26 5.58 9.98
N CYS A 138 -5.34 4.38 9.39
CA CYS A 138 -4.16 3.58 9.06
C CYS A 138 -3.57 3.89 7.69
N THR A 139 -4.39 4.23 6.69
CA THR A 139 -3.96 4.41 5.30
C THR A 139 -3.95 5.87 4.84
N MET A 140 -4.46 6.79 5.66
CA MET A 140 -4.69 8.21 5.36
C MET A 140 -5.71 8.44 4.22
N GLU A 141 -6.34 7.37 3.70
CA GLU A 141 -7.30 7.43 2.61
C GLU A 141 -8.64 6.79 2.98
N SER A 142 -9.70 7.14 2.23
CA SER A 142 -10.97 6.44 2.34
C SER A 142 -10.92 5.09 1.60
N ILE A 143 -11.74 4.12 2.03
CA ILE A 143 -11.90 2.84 1.34
C ILE A 143 -12.32 3.06 -0.12
N HIS A 144 -13.19 4.04 -0.38
CA HIS A 144 -13.64 4.38 -1.74
C HIS A 144 -12.48 4.87 -2.61
N ASN A 145 -11.65 5.79 -2.12
CA ASN A 145 -10.49 6.30 -2.86
C ASN A 145 -9.50 5.18 -3.14
N TYR A 146 -9.21 4.34 -2.16
CA TYR A 146 -8.31 3.21 -2.33
C TYR A 146 -8.83 2.20 -3.37
N LEU A 147 -10.13 1.87 -3.35
CA LEU A 147 -10.75 1.01 -4.37
C LEU A 147 -10.67 1.65 -5.76
N THR A 148 -10.96 2.95 -5.87
CA THR A 148 -10.85 3.68 -7.13
C THR A 148 -9.41 3.68 -7.64
N TYR A 149 -8.43 3.87 -6.76
CA TYR A 149 -7.01 3.77 -7.10
C TYR A 149 -6.65 2.40 -7.70
N LEU A 150 -7.05 1.29 -7.06
CA LEU A 150 -6.80 -0.06 -7.58
C LEU A 150 -7.39 -0.26 -8.99
N ARG A 151 -8.63 0.17 -9.19
CA ARG A 151 -9.33 0.10 -10.48
C ARG A 151 -8.62 0.93 -11.55
N MET A 152 -8.19 2.15 -11.21
CA MET A 152 -7.47 3.02 -12.13
C MET A 152 -6.11 2.45 -12.53
N GLN A 153 -5.38 1.84 -11.60
CA GLN A 153 -4.10 1.17 -11.92
C GLN A 153 -4.30 0.00 -12.89
N HIS A 154 -5.32 -0.82 -12.66
CA HIS A 154 -5.65 -1.92 -13.58
C HIS A 154 -6.08 -1.40 -14.96
N CYS A 155 -6.96 -0.40 -15.01
CA CYS A 155 -7.41 0.22 -16.24
C CYS A 155 -6.23 0.80 -17.04
N ARG A 156 -5.33 1.53 -16.40
CA ARG A 156 -4.12 2.06 -17.04
C ARG A 156 -3.29 0.95 -17.67
N LYS A 157 -3.03 -0.13 -16.92
CA LYS A 157 -2.26 -1.28 -17.42
C LYS A 157 -2.93 -1.93 -18.63
N ALA A 158 -4.24 -2.15 -18.59
CA ALA A 158 -4.99 -2.71 -19.71
C ALA A 158 -4.89 -1.81 -20.96
N LEU A 159 -4.95 -0.48 -20.80
CA LEU A 159 -4.76 0.47 -21.89
C LEU A 159 -3.34 0.41 -22.49
N GLU A 160 -2.31 0.28 -21.65
CA GLU A 160 -0.92 0.11 -22.09
C GLU A 160 -0.72 -1.21 -22.88
N GLU A 161 -1.51 -2.24 -22.57
CA GLU A 161 -1.55 -3.51 -23.28
C GLU A 161 -2.43 -3.47 -24.58
N GLY A 162 -3.02 -2.31 -24.90
CA GLY A 162 -3.80 -2.10 -26.11
C GLY A 162 -5.29 -2.47 -26.01
N VAL A 163 -5.81 -2.72 -24.81
CA VAL A 163 -7.24 -2.95 -24.59
C VAL A 163 -8.02 -1.66 -24.85
N SER A 164 -9.22 -1.75 -25.45
CA SER A 164 -10.06 -0.58 -25.70
C SER A 164 -10.46 0.09 -24.36
N VAL A 165 -10.69 1.41 -24.40
CA VAL A 165 -11.07 2.18 -23.19
C VAL A 165 -12.30 1.58 -22.50
N LEU A 166 -13.33 1.23 -23.27
CA LEU A 166 -14.54 0.65 -22.72
C LEU A 166 -14.27 -0.67 -21.99
N ASN A 167 -13.55 -1.58 -22.64
CA ASN A 167 -13.21 -2.88 -22.04
C ASN A 167 -12.28 -2.70 -20.82
N ALA A 168 -11.26 -1.86 -20.93
CA ALA A 168 -10.35 -1.59 -19.81
C ALA A 168 -11.09 -1.06 -18.57
N CYS A 169 -12.06 -0.16 -18.75
CA CYS A 169 -12.88 0.32 -17.64
C CYS A 169 -13.77 -0.79 -17.07
N THR A 170 -14.46 -1.55 -17.92
CA THR A 170 -15.36 -2.63 -17.49
C THR A 170 -14.59 -3.72 -16.73
N GLU A 171 -13.47 -4.19 -17.28
CA GLU A 171 -12.60 -5.20 -16.65
C GLU A 171 -11.96 -4.73 -15.36
N SER A 172 -11.87 -3.41 -15.17
CA SER A 172 -11.36 -2.82 -13.94
C SER A 172 -12.43 -2.61 -12.86
N GLY A 173 -13.68 -2.99 -13.11
CA GLY A 173 -14.76 -2.90 -12.15
C GLY A 173 -15.42 -1.52 -12.07
N PHE A 174 -15.20 -0.64 -13.05
CA PHE A 174 -16.01 0.58 -13.15
C PHE A 174 -17.40 0.24 -13.66
N PRO A 175 -18.48 0.72 -13.00
CA PRO A 175 -19.82 0.53 -13.51
C PRO A 175 -19.98 1.24 -14.87
N ASP A 176 -20.85 0.71 -15.71
CA ASP A 176 -21.08 1.17 -17.06
C ASP A 176 -21.14 2.70 -17.20
N TYR A 177 -20.38 3.20 -18.18
CA TYR A 177 -20.51 4.55 -18.73
C TYR A 177 -21.65 4.55 -19.78
N SER A 178 -22.89 4.43 -19.32
CA SER A 178 -24.07 4.67 -20.16
C SER A 178 -24.70 6.02 -19.84
#